data_e5f213f12aa5b442fdf660e7524d4899
#
_entry.id   e5f213f12aa5b442fdf660e7524d4899
#
_cell.length_a   1.000
_cell.length_b   1.000
_cell.length_c   1.000
_cell.angle_alpha   90.00
_cell.angle_beta   90.00
_cell.angle_gamma   90.00
#
_symmetry.space_group_name_H-M   'P 1'
#
loop_
_entity.id
_entity.type
_entity.pdbx_description
1 polymer ?
#
loop_
_entity_poly.entity_id
_entity_poly.type
_entity_poly.pdbx_seq_one_letter_code
_entity_poly.pdbx_strand_id
1 'polypeptide(L)'
;MAAGLALFYASAATVYHAVGKTNMGVLPRASAFAAVWVLAEIVRGTLWTGFPWGAVGYAHIDSLLQHWAPWIGVYGLCALSAFIAMAVAAERKDSRPITRQTQLSIAAIVATLGYTWFTSPSQNSNEATQSASPISVTLLQGNIPQDLKFGEGVNRALRDYREALLSSTSELTVTPETAIPLIQQQMPDRYWAQLESHFGKGSQAALIGLPLAIRSEQGQLQYSNSAVALMPQATPASTASYQYDKHHLVPFGEFVPPLFQWFVRMMNIPLGDFTRGDVAQPSFVFKGERIAPNICYEDLFGEELARSFTEPDKAPTLMVNLSNIAWFGDTVAIDQHLHISRMRALELGRPMLRATNTGATAIINAQGQVTHRLPSAVQGALTAEVYGVHGAITPYAQWVSVLGLWPLAGLAVLTLLIVAAMAHASRHGQRRFGP
;
A
#
# COMPACT_ATOMS: atom_id res chain seq x y z
N MET A 1 14.72 -13.76 -10.27
CA MET A 1 13.65 -13.24 -9.39
C MET A 1 12.69 -14.34 -8.93
N ALA A 2 11.96 -15.05 -9.80
CA ALA A 2 11.00 -16.09 -9.40
C ALA A 2 11.56 -17.17 -8.45
N ALA A 3 12.77 -17.71 -8.73
CA ALA A 3 13.41 -18.69 -7.87
C ALA A 3 13.71 -18.14 -6.46
N GLY A 4 14.13 -16.87 -6.34
CA GLY A 4 14.35 -16.23 -5.04
C GLY A 4 13.06 -16.10 -4.23
N LEU A 5 11.96 -15.69 -4.87
CA LEU A 5 10.64 -15.62 -4.22
C LEU A 5 10.13 -16.99 -3.79
N ALA A 6 10.38 -18.04 -4.59
CA ALA A 6 9.98 -19.40 -4.25
C ALA A 6 10.67 -19.93 -2.98
N LEU A 7 11.88 -19.45 -2.64
CA LEU A 7 12.62 -19.88 -1.44
C LEU A 7 11.87 -19.54 -0.14
N PHE A 8 11.14 -18.44 -0.07
CA PHE A 8 10.34 -18.09 1.11
C PHE A 8 9.28 -19.15 1.40
N TYR A 9 8.55 -19.58 0.36
CA TYR A 9 7.50 -20.60 0.49
C TYR A 9 8.08 -22.00 0.66
N ALA A 10 9.19 -22.32 0.03
CA ALA A 10 9.92 -23.57 0.24
C ALA A 10 10.41 -23.69 1.69
N SER A 11 10.94 -22.60 2.26
CA SER A 11 11.33 -22.54 3.67
C SER A 11 10.13 -22.72 4.60
N ALA A 12 9.02 -22.04 4.33
CA ALA A 12 7.77 -22.23 5.09
C ALA A 12 7.29 -23.68 5.04
N ALA A 13 7.27 -24.31 3.86
CA ALA A 13 6.90 -25.71 3.69
C ALA A 13 7.83 -26.65 4.47
N THR A 14 9.13 -26.37 4.48
CA THR A 14 10.13 -27.17 5.22
C THR A 14 9.90 -27.08 6.73
N VAL A 15 9.69 -25.86 7.26
CA VAL A 15 9.39 -25.64 8.68
C VAL A 15 8.08 -26.32 9.05
N TYR A 16 7.04 -26.14 8.24
CA TYR A 16 5.75 -26.81 8.46
C TYR A 16 5.89 -28.34 8.50
N HIS A 17 6.66 -28.93 7.57
CA HIS A 17 6.91 -30.37 7.55
C HIS A 17 7.65 -30.85 8.80
N ALA A 18 8.61 -30.08 9.29
CA ALA A 18 9.38 -30.43 10.50
C ALA A 18 8.48 -30.41 11.75
N VAL A 19 7.59 -29.42 11.88
CA VAL A 19 6.66 -29.27 13.02
C VAL A 19 5.47 -30.23 12.90
N GLY A 20 4.96 -30.45 11.68
CA GLY A 20 3.71 -31.16 11.40
C GLY A 20 3.80 -32.70 11.32
N LYS A 21 4.99 -33.32 11.55
CA LYS A 21 5.22 -34.79 11.46
C LYS A 21 4.48 -35.66 12.50
N THR A 22 3.59 -35.08 13.30
CA THR A 22 2.87 -35.78 14.37
C THR A 22 1.41 -35.96 14.00
N ASN A 23 0.74 -36.99 14.59
CA ASN A 23 -0.70 -37.24 14.49
C ASN A 23 -1.51 -36.15 15.27
N MET A 24 -1.33 -34.89 14.87
CA MET A 24 -2.09 -33.78 15.43
C MET A 24 -3.42 -33.63 14.70
N GLY A 25 -4.43 -33.19 15.45
CA GLY A 25 -5.74 -32.82 14.88
C GLY A 25 -5.66 -31.68 13.88
N VAL A 26 -6.77 -31.38 13.24
CA VAL A 26 -6.88 -30.37 12.17
C VAL A 26 -6.46 -28.98 12.63
N LEU A 27 -6.90 -28.54 13.81
CA LEU A 27 -6.64 -27.18 14.31
C LEU A 27 -5.16 -26.88 14.50
N PRO A 28 -4.36 -27.69 15.25
CA PRO A 28 -2.94 -27.45 15.37
C PRO A 28 -2.20 -27.45 14.01
N ARG A 29 -2.61 -28.31 13.07
CA ARG A 29 -2.02 -28.37 11.73
C ARG A 29 -2.34 -27.09 10.93
N ALA A 30 -3.59 -26.65 10.94
CA ALA A 30 -4.00 -25.42 10.26
C ALA A 30 -3.34 -24.19 10.87
N SER A 31 -3.24 -24.10 12.21
CA SER A 31 -2.58 -23.03 12.91
C SER A 31 -1.07 -22.96 12.59
N ALA A 32 -0.39 -24.14 12.58
CA ALA A 32 1.03 -24.17 12.22
C ALA A 32 1.26 -23.74 10.77
N PHE A 33 0.40 -24.18 9.83
CA PHE A 33 0.51 -23.77 8.43
C PHE A 33 0.28 -22.26 8.26
N ALA A 34 -0.76 -21.70 8.89
CA ALA A 34 -1.03 -20.28 8.86
C ALA A 34 0.15 -19.46 9.43
N ALA A 35 0.74 -19.93 10.53
CA ALA A 35 1.87 -19.26 11.16
C ALA A 35 3.12 -19.25 10.27
N VAL A 36 3.51 -20.36 9.66
CA VAL A 36 4.66 -20.37 8.76
C VAL A 36 4.40 -19.57 7.48
N TRP A 37 3.15 -19.61 6.98
CA TRP A 37 2.76 -18.85 5.79
C TRP A 37 2.86 -17.35 6.02
N VAL A 38 2.25 -16.83 7.10
CA VAL A 38 2.30 -15.39 7.39
C VAL A 38 3.71 -14.91 7.69
N LEU A 39 4.55 -15.71 8.35
CA LEU A 39 5.97 -15.39 8.54
C LEU A 39 6.71 -15.29 7.21
N ALA A 40 6.46 -16.22 6.27
CA ALA A 40 7.04 -16.14 4.93
C ALA A 40 6.59 -14.88 4.17
N GLU A 41 5.31 -14.52 4.26
CA GLU A 41 4.77 -13.30 3.66
C GLU A 41 5.40 -12.03 4.28
N ILE A 42 5.51 -11.96 5.61
CA ILE A 42 6.13 -10.82 6.31
C ILE A 42 7.61 -10.71 5.91
N VAL A 43 8.37 -11.82 5.96
CA VAL A 43 9.79 -11.79 5.59
C VAL A 43 9.97 -11.41 4.13
N ARG A 44 9.15 -11.93 3.22
CA ARG A 44 9.17 -11.54 1.79
C ARG A 44 8.82 -10.07 1.60
N GLY A 45 7.88 -9.56 2.39
CA GLY A 45 7.42 -8.17 2.32
C GLY A 45 8.37 -7.15 2.96
N THR A 46 9.37 -7.59 3.77
CA THR A 46 10.23 -6.67 4.52
C THR A 46 11.72 -6.87 4.26
N LEU A 47 12.17 -8.09 3.92
CA LEU A 47 13.59 -8.38 3.74
C LEU A 47 14.13 -7.71 2.46
N TRP A 48 15.31 -7.06 2.55
CA TRP A 48 15.99 -6.35 1.44
C TRP A 48 15.08 -5.34 0.72
N THR A 49 14.35 -4.55 1.46
CA THR A 49 13.32 -3.60 1.02
C THR A 49 11.94 -4.21 0.76
N GLY A 50 11.83 -5.52 0.75
CA GLY A 50 10.56 -6.22 0.59
C GLY A 50 9.99 -6.26 -0.83
N PHE A 51 9.16 -7.27 -1.07
CA PHE A 51 8.35 -7.39 -2.28
C PHE A 51 6.98 -8.00 -1.91
N PRO A 52 6.06 -7.22 -1.31
CA PRO A 52 4.76 -7.73 -0.87
C PRO A 52 3.73 -7.90 -1.99
N TRP A 53 4.06 -7.54 -3.24
CA TRP A 53 3.20 -7.75 -4.39
C TRP A 53 2.80 -9.23 -4.51
N GLY A 54 1.52 -9.49 -4.71
CA GLY A 54 0.99 -10.86 -4.81
C GLY A 54 0.76 -11.55 -3.46
N ALA A 55 0.79 -10.84 -2.32
CA ALA A 55 0.34 -11.41 -1.06
C ALA A 55 -1.11 -11.89 -1.15
N VAL A 56 -1.37 -13.12 -0.68
CA VAL A 56 -2.69 -13.80 -0.84
C VAL A 56 -3.83 -12.96 -0.25
N GLY A 57 -3.55 -12.15 0.78
CA GLY A 57 -4.55 -11.28 1.38
C GLY A 57 -5.22 -10.31 0.41
N TYR A 58 -4.52 -9.86 -0.64
CA TYR A 58 -5.11 -8.97 -1.66
C TYR A 58 -6.22 -9.62 -2.48
N ALA A 59 -6.20 -10.96 -2.65
CA ALA A 59 -7.26 -11.68 -3.34
C ALA A 59 -8.62 -11.61 -2.62
N HIS A 60 -8.62 -11.17 -1.37
CA HIS A 60 -9.82 -11.11 -0.53
C HIS A 60 -10.51 -9.74 -0.50
N ILE A 61 -10.05 -8.78 -1.31
CA ILE A 61 -10.63 -7.42 -1.33
C ILE A 61 -12.13 -7.38 -1.73
N ASP A 62 -12.62 -8.39 -2.42
CA ASP A 62 -14.02 -8.53 -2.82
C ASP A 62 -14.68 -9.78 -2.19
N SER A 63 -14.06 -10.39 -1.18
CA SER A 63 -14.59 -11.56 -0.47
C SER A 63 -15.11 -11.19 0.94
N LEU A 64 -15.79 -12.15 1.59
CA LEU A 64 -16.23 -11.97 2.97
C LEU A 64 -15.07 -11.67 3.95
N LEU A 65 -13.85 -12.09 3.61
CA LEU A 65 -12.69 -11.86 4.46
C LEU A 65 -12.23 -10.40 4.49
N GLN A 66 -12.62 -9.56 3.52
CA GLN A 66 -12.29 -8.14 3.50
C GLN A 66 -12.64 -7.39 4.79
N HIS A 67 -13.73 -7.81 5.46
CA HIS A 67 -14.21 -7.18 6.70
C HIS A 67 -13.22 -7.30 7.87
N TRP A 68 -12.23 -8.19 7.76
CA TRP A 68 -11.14 -8.32 8.72
C TRP A 68 -9.96 -7.39 8.44
N ALA A 69 -9.85 -6.84 7.23
CA ALA A 69 -8.73 -5.96 6.87
C ALA A 69 -8.56 -4.78 7.84
N PRO A 70 -9.64 -4.07 8.29
CA PRO A 70 -9.51 -2.99 9.27
C PRO A 70 -9.02 -3.42 10.65
N TRP A 71 -8.96 -4.74 10.92
CA TRP A 71 -8.51 -5.30 12.19
C TRP A 71 -7.10 -5.87 12.13
N ILE A 72 -6.80 -6.66 11.09
CA ILE A 72 -5.59 -7.49 11.00
C ILE A 72 -4.73 -7.21 9.76
N GLY A 73 -5.19 -6.36 8.85
CA GLY A 73 -4.49 -6.01 7.62
C GLY A 73 -4.31 -7.18 6.64
N VAL A 74 -3.65 -6.90 5.53
CA VAL A 74 -3.42 -7.88 4.45
C VAL A 74 -2.66 -9.12 4.93
N TYR A 75 -1.67 -8.97 5.80
CA TYR A 75 -0.90 -10.11 6.32
C TYR A 75 -1.74 -10.98 7.26
N GLY A 76 -2.62 -10.38 8.07
CA GLY A 76 -3.59 -11.15 8.84
C GLY A 76 -4.56 -11.91 7.96
N LEU A 77 -5.00 -11.32 6.83
CA LEU A 77 -5.80 -12.02 5.82
C LEU A 77 -5.04 -13.18 5.18
N CYS A 78 -3.73 -13.05 4.93
CA CYS A 78 -2.88 -14.16 4.49
C CYS A 78 -2.90 -15.32 5.48
N ALA A 79 -2.76 -15.03 6.78
CA ALA A 79 -2.80 -16.05 7.83
C ALA A 79 -4.17 -16.74 7.89
N LEU A 80 -5.26 -15.96 7.85
CA LEU A 80 -6.63 -16.48 7.91
C LEU A 80 -6.95 -17.36 6.70
N SER A 81 -6.55 -16.95 5.51
CA SER A 81 -6.73 -17.71 4.27
C SER A 81 -5.96 -19.05 4.31
N ALA A 82 -4.71 -19.00 4.75
CA ALA A 82 -3.86 -20.18 4.90
C ALA A 82 -4.43 -21.14 5.94
N PHE A 83 -4.97 -20.64 7.05
CA PHE A 83 -5.64 -21.42 8.09
C PHE A 83 -6.85 -22.16 7.51
N ILE A 84 -7.75 -21.45 6.84
CA ILE A 84 -8.97 -22.03 6.24
C ILE A 84 -8.60 -23.08 5.21
N ALA A 85 -7.67 -22.77 4.29
CA ALA A 85 -7.25 -23.70 3.26
C ALA A 85 -6.67 -25.01 3.83
N MET A 86 -5.81 -24.88 4.86
CA MET A 86 -5.22 -26.07 5.50
C MET A 86 -6.24 -26.84 6.34
N ALA A 87 -7.18 -26.19 7.02
CA ALA A 87 -8.23 -26.85 7.76
C ALA A 87 -9.08 -27.73 6.82
N VAL A 88 -9.50 -27.20 5.68
CA VAL A 88 -10.23 -27.94 4.65
C VAL A 88 -9.39 -29.10 4.08
N ALA A 89 -8.12 -28.88 3.78
CA ALA A 89 -7.24 -29.91 3.23
C ALA A 89 -6.97 -31.05 4.23
N ALA A 90 -6.85 -30.73 5.53
CA ALA A 90 -6.60 -31.72 6.57
C ALA A 90 -7.80 -32.64 6.81
N GLU A 91 -9.02 -32.10 6.79
CA GLU A 91 -10.25 -32.87 6.90
C GLU A 91 -10.43 -33.88 5.75
N ARG A 92 -10.18 -33.46 4.52
CA ARG A 92 -10.30 -34.31 3.34
C ARG A 92 -9.37 -35.53 3.36
N LYS A 93 -8.19 -35.41 4.00
CA LYS A 93 -7.19 -36.48 4.04
C LYS A 93 -7.58 -37.62 4.99
N ASP A 94 -8.25 -37.28 6.10
CA ASP A 94 -8.49 -38.26 7.17
C ASP A 94 -9.72 -39.15 6.93
N SER A 95 -10.50 -38.93 5.85
CA SER A 95 -11.71 -39.69 5.47
C SER A 95 -12.69 -39.97 6.63
N ARG A 96 -12.56 -39.23 7.72
CA ARG A 96 -13.39 -39.34 8.91
C ARG A 96 -14.52 -38.31 8.85
N PRO A 97 -15.69 -38.58 9.41
CA PRO A 97 -16.72 -37.54 9.51
C PRO A 97 -16.16 -36.35 10.28
N ILE A 98 -16.50 -35.15 9.80
CA ILE A 98 -16.08 -33.89 10.41
C ILE A 98 -16.29 -33.96 11.92
N THR A 99 -15.22 -33.85 12.70
CA THR A 99 -15.33 -33.97 14.16
C THR A 99 -16.19 -32.83 14.71
N ARG A 100 -16.90 -33.09 15.81
CA ARG A 100 -17.69 -32.03 16.50
C ARG A 100 -16.84 -30.80 16.81
N GLN A 101 -15.56 -30.99 17.14
CA GLN A 101 -14.63 -29.92 17.40
C GLN A 101 -14.35 -29.07 16.16
N THR A 102 -14.16 -29.69 14.99
CA THR A 102 -13.97 -28.97 13.71
C THR A 102 -15.24 -28.24 13.30
N GLN A 103 -16.43 -28.87 13.49
CA GLN A 103 -17.72 -28.20 13.24
C GLN A 103 -17.88 -26.96 14.13
N LEU A 104 -17.56 -27.05 15.42
CA LEU A 104 -17.60 -25.92 16.35
C LEU A 104 -16.60 -24.81 15.96
N SER A 105 -15.42 -25.19 15.49
CA SER A 105 -14.41 -24.21 15.02
C SER A 105 -14.85 -23.51 13.75
N ILE A 106 -15.41 -24.23 12.78
CA ILE A 106 -16.00 -23.64 11.56
C ILE A 106 -17.16 -22.73 11.95
N ALA A 107 -18.06 -23.18 12.84
CA ALA A 107 -19.17 -22.37 13.32
C ALA A 107 -18.69 -21.09 14.05
N ALA A 108 -17.65 -21.21 14.88
CA ALA A 108 -17.03 -20.04 15.54
C ALA A 108 -16.43 -19.07 14.53
N ILE A 109 -15.71 -19.55 13.50
CA ILE A 109 -15.17 -18.71 12.43
C ILE A 109 -16.31 -18.02 11.67
N VAL A 110 -17.36 -18.76 11.29
CA VAL A 110 -18.53 -18.20 10.58
C VAL A 110 -19.27 -17.19 11.48
N ALA A 111 -19.44 -17.48 12.76
CA ALA A 111 -20.06 -16.55 13.71
C ALA A 111 -19.23 -15.28 13.90
N THR A 112 -17.90 -15.42 13.98
CA THR A 112 -16.98 -14.27 14.10
C THR A 112 -16.95 -13.46 12.80
N LEU A 113 -16.98 -14.12 11.64
CA LEU A 113 -17.13 -13.46 10.33
C LEU A 113 -18.45 -12.71 10.24
N GLY A 114 -19.55 -13.32 10.71
CA GLY A 114 -20.86 -12.67 10.79
C GLY A 114 -20.86 -11.48 11.74
N TYR A 115 -20.28 -11.64 12.92
CA TYR A 115 -20.16 -10.55 13.90
C TYR A 115 -19.37 -9.36 13.34
N THR A 116 -18.22 -9.61 12.71
CA THR A 116 -17.41 -8.52 12.10
C THR A 116 -18.10 -7.88 10.90
N TRP A 117 -18.95 -8.61 10.17
CA TRP A 117 -19.80 -8.01 9.16
C TRP A 117 -20.70 -6.91 9.74
N PHE A 118 -21.35 -7.18 10.87
CA PHE A 118 -22.25 -6.21 11.51
C PHE A 118 -21.54 -5.13 12.31
N THR A 119 -20.32 -5.38 12.77
CA THR A 119 -19.54 -4.45 13.63
C THR A 119 -18.33 -3.84 12.92
N SER A 120 -18.23 -4.01 11.60
CA SER A 120 -17.10 -3.48 10.85
C SER A 120 -16.95 -1.97 11.10
N PRO A 121 -15.78 -1.49 11.54
CA PRO A 121 -15.56 -0.06 11.79
C PRO A 121 -15.86 0.81 10.58
N SER A 122 -15.76 0.24 9.38
CA SER A 122 -16.08 0.93 8.13
C SER A 122 -17.58 1.18 7.91
N GLN A 123 -18.46 0.47 8.64
CA GLN A 123 -19.92 0.62 8.50
C GLN A 123 -20.59 1.29 9.71
N ASN A 124 -20.03 1.14 10.90
CA ASN A 124 -20.70 1.46 12.15
C ASN A 124 -19.97 2.47 13.04
N SER A 125 -18.88 3.09 12.57
CA SER A 125 -18.19 4.07 13.41
C SER A 125 -19.00 5.38 13.50
N ASN A 126 -19.83 5.48 14.54
CA ASN A 126 -20.37 6.76 15.01
C ASN A 126 -19.24 7.78 15.35
N GLU A 127 -17.99 7.34 15.35
CA GLU A 127 -16.81 8.12 15.71
C GLU A 127 -15.99 8.56 14.49
N ALA A 128 -16.11 7.88 13.33
CA ALA A 128 -15.50 8.34 12.07
C ALA A 128 -16.54 9.14 11.30
N THR A 129 -16.30 10.42 11.16
CA THR A 129 -17.24 11.36 10.55
C THR A 129 -16.73 11.79 9.18
N GLN A 130 -17.58 11.71 8.16
CA GLN A 130 -17.27 12.35 6.89
C GLN A 130 -17.22 13.87 7.06
N SER A 131 -16.40 14.52 6.25
CA SER A 131 -16.33 15.98 6.19
C SER A 131 -17.72 16.57 5.95
N ALA A 132 -17.99 17.74 6.52
CA ALA A 132 -19.25 18.44 6.34
C ALA A 132 -19.48 18.88 4.88
N SER A 133 -18.39 19.10 4.14
CA SER A 133 -18.42 19.49 2.72
C SER A 133 -17.41 18.64 1.95
N PRO A 134 -17.74 18.24 0.71
CA PRO A 134 -16.79 17.56 -0.15
C PRO A 134 -15.72 18.52 -0.67
N ILE A 135 -14.59 17.95 -1.10
CA ILE A 135 -13.62 18.63 -1.95
C ILE A 135 -13.83 18.13 -3.38
N SER A 136 -13.95 19.07 -4.34
CA SER A 136 -13.94 18.71 -5.75
C SER A 136 -12.51 18.40 -6.17
N VAL A 137 -12.29 17.22 -6.77
CA VAL A 137 -10.96 16.74 -7.17
C VAL A 137 -10.91 16.43 -8.66
N THR A 138 -9.78 16.71 -9.28
CA THR A 138 -9.45 16.24 -10.64
C THR A 138 -8.17 15.42 -10.59
N LEU A 139 -8.23 14.16 -11.04
CA LEU A 139 -7.09 13.25 -11.14
C LEU A 139 -6.71 13.15 -12.62
N LEU A 140 -5.48 13.53 -12.96
CA LEU A 140 -5.01 13.55 -14.34
C LEU A 140 -4.38 12.20 -14.72
N GLN A 141 -4.61 11.77 -15.97
CA GLN A 141 -4.02 10.59 -16.59
C GLN A 141 -3.41 11.00 -17.93
N GLY A 142 -2.06 11.04 -18.00
CA GLY A 142 -1.37 11.56 -19.18
C GLY A 142 -1.22 10.56 -20.32
N ASN A 143 -1.26 9.27 -20.00
CA ASN A 143 -1.01 8.17 -20.94
C ASN A 143 0.27 8.38 -21.80
N ILE A 144 1.34 8.78 -21.13
CA ILE A 144 2.65 8.99 -21.77
C ILE A 144 3.42 7.69 -21.73
N PRO A 145 3.78 7.09 -22.87
CA PRO A 145 4.59 5.87 -22.93
C PRO A 145 5.93 6.03 -22.21
N GLN A 146 6.41 4.96 -21.58
CA GLN A 146 7.63 4.99 -20.77
C GLN A 146 8.89 5.31 -21.56
N ASP A 147 8.99 4.82 -22.78
CA ASP A 147 10.09 5.06 -23.71
C ASP A 147 10.19 6.52 -24.16
N LEU A 148 9.07 7.24 -24.18
CA LEU A 148 9.03 8.66 -24.54
C LEU A 148 9.21 9.60 -23.34
N LYS A 149 9.03 9.09 -22.11
CA LYS A 149 8.94 9.91 -20.90
C LYS A 149 10.16 10.81 -20.64
N PHE A 150 11.35 10.35 -21.00
CA PHE A 150 12.62 11.07 -20.79
C PHE A 150 13.27 11.55 -22.11
N GLY A 151 12.52 11.54 -23.21
CA GLY A 151 12.96 11.95 -24.54
C GLY A 151 11.99 12.93 -25.18
N GLU A 152 11.48 12.59 -26.35
CA GLU A 152 10.55 13.44 -27.12
C GLU A 152 9.24 13.75 -26.37
N GLY A 153 8.81 12.87 -25.49
CA GLY A 153 7.60 13.05 -24.68
C GLY A 153 7.71 14.11 -23.58
N VAL A 154 8.92 14.58 -23.22
CA VAL A 154 9.10 15.62 -22.19
C VAL A 154 8.33 16.88 -22.52
N ASN A 155 8.51 17.41 -23.75
CA ASN A 155 7.82 18.62 -24.19
C ASN A 155 6.30 18.45 -24.23
N ARG A 156 5.83 17.26 -24.62
CA ARG A 156 4.41 16.92 -24.57
C ARG A 156 3.90 16.91 -23.12
N ALA A 157 4.59 16.23 -22.22
CA ALA A 157 4.23 16.18 -20.81
C ALA A 157 4.14 17.58 -20.20
N LEU A 158 5.16 18.42 -20.41
CA LEU A 158 5.17 19.79 -19.89
C LEU A 158 3.97 20.60 -20.39
N ARG A 159 3.67 20.52 -21.69
CA ARG A 159 2.54 21.25 -22.27
C ARG A 159 1.21 20.75 -21.75
N ASP A 160 0.96 19.44 -21.86
CA ASP A 160 -0.33 18.82 -21.59
C ASP A 160 -0.69 18.92 -20.10
N TYR A 161 0.27 18.66 -19.20
CA TYR A 161 0.03 18.82 -17.75
C TYR A 161 -0.10 20.28 -17.34
N ARG A 162 0.66 21.21 -17.92
CA ARG A 162 0.48 22.65 -17.64
C ARG A 162 -0.91 23.12 -18.06
N GLU A 163 -1.35 22.77 -19.25
CA GLU A 163 -2.66 23.11 -19.76
C GLU A 163 -3.78 22.54 -18.87
N ALA A 164 -3.69 21.25 -18.53
CA ALA A 164 -4.65 20.60 -17.66
C ALA A 164 -4.71 21.21 -16.25
N LEU A 165 -3.54 21.54 -15.66
CA LEU A 165 -3.44 22.17 -14.35
C LEU A 165 -4.05 23.58 -14.34
N LEU A 166 -3.75 24.41 -15.36
CA LEU A 166 -4.22 25.78 -15.43
C LEU A 166 -5.70 25.89 -15.84
N SER A 167 -6.24 24.89 -16.54
CA SER A 167 -7.65 24.87 -16.97
C SER A 167 -8.58 24.15 -15.96
N SER A 168 -8.03 23.46 -14.97
CA SER A 168 -8.83 22.75 -13.98
C SER A 168 -9.67 23.74 -13.14
N THR A 169 -10.94 23.39 -12.95
CA THR A 169 -11.88 24.15 -12.10
C THR A 169 -12.07 23.50 -10.73
N SER A 170 -11.52 22.32 -10.52
CA SER A 170 -11.61 21.60 -9.24
C SER A 170 -10.76 22.26 -8.17
N GLU A 171 -11.15 22.06 -6.92
CA GLU A 171 -10.41 22.59 -5.76
C GLU A 171 -9.04 21.94 -5.60
N LEU A 172 -8.91 20.65 -5.88
CA LEU A 172 -7.65 19.92 -5.86
C LEU A 172 -7.43 19.21 -7.20
N THR A 173 -6.30 19.50 -7.85
CA THR A 173 -5.86 18.77 -9.05
C THR A 173 -4.63 17.95 -8.75
N VAL A 174 -4.64 16.65 -9.07
CA VAL A 174 -3.55 15.73 -8.81
C VAL A 174 -2.98 15.20 -10.12
N THR A 175 -1.68 15.27 -10.28
CA THR A 175 -0.96 14.65 -11.40
C THR A 175 -0.39 13.29 -11.00
N PRO A 176 -0.07 12.42 -11.97
CA PRO A 176 0.67 11.18 -11.70
C PRO A 176 2.10 11.41 -11.17
N GLU A 177 2.74 10.31 -10.76
CA GLU A 177 4.16 10.25 -10.43
C GLU A 177 5.03 10.72 -11.61
N THR A 178 5.96 11.65 -11.33
CA THR A 178 6.87 12.21 -12.34
C THR A 178 6.11 12.68 -13.59
N ALA A 179 4.96 13.33 -13.39
CA ALA A 179 4.18 13.92 -14.48
C ALA A 179 4.97 15.03 -15.19
N ILE A 180 5.73 15.79 -14.42
CA ILE A 180 6.72 16.73 -14.92
C ILE A 180 8.10 16.05 -14.78
N PRO A 181 8.68 15.50 -15.87
CA PRO A 181 9.88 14.68 -15.78
C PRO A 181 11.19 15.48 -15.77
N LEU A 182 11.15 16.71 -15.31
CA LEU A 182 12.29 17.61 -15.19
C LEU A 182 12.38 18.17 -13.77
N ILE A 183 13.60 18.35 -13.28
CA ILE A 183 13.84 19.16 -12.08
C ILE A 183 13.54 20.63 -12.39
N GLN A 184 13.15 21.40 -11.38
CA GLN A 184 12.73 22.80 -11.54
C GLN A 184 13.76 23.65 -12.31
N GLN A 185 15.06 23.42 -12.08
CA GLN A 185 16.17 24.13 -12.74
C GLN A 185 16.30 23.85 -14.24
N GLN A 186 15.69 22.78 -14.73
CA GLN A 186 15.71 22.37 -16.16
C GLN A 186 14.43 22.72 -16.90
N MET A 187 13.41 23.22 -16.17
CA MET A 187 12.15 23.60 -16.79
C MET A 187 12.32 24.85 -17.67
N PRO A 188 11.49 24.99 -18.73
CA PRO A 188 11.46 26.21 -19.53
C PRO A 188 11.22 27.46 -18.66
N ASP A 189 11.75 28.60 -19.10
CA ASP A 189 11.58 29.88 -18.40
C ASP A 189 10.12 30.15 -18.03
N ARG A 190 9.92 30.57 -16.79
CA ARG A 190 8.60 30.88 -16.20
C ARG A 190 7.60 29.71 -16.08
N TYR A 191 7.96 28.49 -16.50
CA TYR A 191 7.03 27.34 -16.42
C TYR A 191 6.52 27.14 -14.99
N TRP A 192 7.43 26.94 -14.06
CA TRP A 192 7.09 26.70 -12.65
C TRP A 192 6.47 27.94 -12.00
N ALA A 193 7.02 29.14 -12.25
CA ALA A 193 6.50 30.40 -11.74
C ALA A 193 5.05 30.70 -12.18
N GLN A 194 4.64 30.25 -13.37
CA GLN A 194 3.23 30.36 -13.80
C GLN A 194 2.31 29.49 -12.94
N LEU A 195 2.70 28.26 -12.65
CA LEU A 195 1.94 27.37 -11.78
C LEU A 195 1.86 27.91 -10.35
N GLU A 196 3.00 28.33 -9.77
CA GLU A 196 3.04 28.96 -8.44
C GLU A 196 2.16 30.21 -8.37
N SER A 197 2.21 31.06 -9.39
CA SER A 197 1.39 32.27 -9.42
C SER A 197 -0.11 31.95 -9.55
N HIS A 198 -0.49 30.91 -10.32
CA HIS A 198 -1.87 30.50 -10.49
C HIS A 198 -2.46 29.96 -9.19
N PHE A 199 -1.83 28.97 -8.59
CA PHE A 199 -2.32 28.33 -7.37
C PHE A 199 -2.11 29.19 -6.13
N GLY A 200 -1.01 29.95 -6.05
CA GLY A 200 -0.70 30.82 -4.93
C GLY A 200 -1.67 32.01 -4.77
N LYS A 201 -2.25 32.50 -5.86
CA LYS A 201 -3.23 33.61 -5.86
C LYS A 201 -4.68 33.15 -5.90
N GLY A 202 -4.89 31.88 -6.26
CA GLY A 202 -6.22 31.30 -6.41
C GLY A 202 -6.80 30.78 -5.11
N SER A 203 -7.84 29.94 -5.25
CA SER A 203 -8.48 29.19 -4.15
C SER A 203 -8.31 27.67 -4.31
N GLN A 204 -7.57 27.26 -5.34
CA GLN A 204 -7.33 25.87 -5.75
C GLN A 204 -5.95 25.41 -5.30
N ALA A 205 -5.78 24.10 -5.19
CA ALA A 205 -4.48 23.47 -4.94
C ALA A 205 -4.15 22.47 -6.06
N ALA A 206 -2.86 22.23 -6.28
CA ALA A 206 -2.39 21.14 -7.13
C ALA A 206 -1.36 20.30 -6.38
N LEU A 207 -1.43 18.99 -6.51
CA LEU A 207 -0.40 18.04 -6.06
C LEU A 207 0.28 17.46 -7.29
N ILE A 208 1.55 17.81 -7.47
CA ILE A 208 2.31 17.60 -8.70
C ILE A 208 3.45 16.63 -8.45
N GLY A 209 3.50 15.52 -9.21
CA GLY A 209 4.59 14.56 -9.20
C GLY A 209 5.75 15.02 -10.10
N LEU A 210 6.95 15.19 -9.52
CA LEU A 210 8.16 15.60 -10.23
C LEU A 210 9.43 15.15 -9.47
N PRO A 211 10.57 15.02 -10.17
CA PRO A 211 11.85 14.88 -9.47
C PRO A 211 12.30 16.22 -8.89
N LEU A 212 12.88 16.19 -7.70
CA LEU A 212 13.54 17.34 -7.11
C LEU A 212 15.05 17.11 -7.02
N ALA A 213 15.82 18.19 -7.09
CA ALA A 213 17.26 18.17 -6.88
C ALA A 213 17.60 19.05 -5.67
N ILE A 214 18.22 18.45 -4.67
CA ILE A 214 18.62 19.07 -3.43
C ILE A 214 20.15 18.98 -3.30
N ARG A 215 20.80 20.00 -2.81
CA ARG A 215 22.22 19.92 -2.44
C ARG A 215 22.34 19.41 -1.02
N SER A 216 23.09 18.32 -0.85
CA SER A 216 23.45 17.84 0.49
C SER A 216 24.32 18.86 1.25
N GLU A 217 24.49 18.66 2.54
CA GLU A 217 25.42 19.46 3.36
C GLU A 217 26.87 19.41 2.83
N GLN A 218 27.25 18.29 2.17
CA GLN A 218 28.55 18.13 1.53
C GLN A 218 28.61 18.74 0.11
N GLY A 219 27.55 19.45 -0.34
CA GLY A 219 27.47 20.10 -1.65
C GLY A 219 27.18 19.16 -2.82
N GLN A 220 26.96 17.87 -2.58
CA GLN A 220 26.60 16.90 -3.62
C GLN A 220 25.13 17.07 -4.03
N LEU A 221 24.86 16.93 -5.33
CA LEU A 221 23.50 16.95 -5.85
C LEU A 221 22.82 15.62 -5.57
N GLN A 222 21.70 15.66 -4.85
CA GLN A 222 20.85 14.52 -4.54
C GLN A 222 19.49 14.71 -5.24
N TYR A 223 18.89 13.62 -5.68
CA TYR A 223 17.61 13.64 -6.37
C TYR A 223 16.57 12.87 -5.54
N SER A 224 15.35 13.39 -5.46
CA SER A 224 14.20 12.70 -4.86
C SER A 224 13.08 12.56 -5.90
N ASN A 225 12.31 11.46 -5.79
CA ASN A 225 11.04 11.31 -6.47
C ASN A 225 9.98 11.92 -5.55
N SER A 226 9.34 13.01 -5.97
CA SER A 226 8.61 13.88 -5.04
C SER A 226 7.22 14.23 -5.54
N ALA A 227 6.36 14.61 -4.58
CA ALA A 227 5.09 15.26 -4.82
C ALA A 227 5.11 16.64 -4.15
N VAL A 228 4.90 17.69 -4.93
CA VAL A 228 4.86 19.07 -4.47
C VAL A 228 3.43 19.59 -4.52
N ALA A 229 2.93 20.13 -3.39
CA ALA A 229 1.65 20.83 -3.42
C ALA A 229 1.85 22.32 -3.61
N LEU A 230 1.18 22.87 -4.63
CA LEU A 230 0.99 24.30 -4.82
C LEU A 230 -0.40 24.66 -4.33
N MET A 231 -0.52 25.66 -3.45
CA MET A 231 -1.78 26.05 -2.82
C MET A 231 -1.81 27.54 -2.49
N PRO A 232 -3.01 28.08 -2.18
CA PRO A 232 -3.17 29.48 -1.83
C PRO A 232 -2.22 29.88 -0.70
N GLN A 233 -1.51 30.98 -0.88
CA GLN A 233 -0.60 31.51 0.13
C GLN A 233 -1.38 32.36 1.14
N ALA A 234 -1.23 32.06 2.41
CA ALA A 234 -1.87 32.82 3.50
C ALA A 234 -1.30 34.27 3.61
N THR A 235 -0.03 34.45 3.21
CA THR A 235 0.64 35.76 3.12
C THR A 235 1.62 35.74 1.95
N PRO A 236 1.94 36.91 1.35
CA PRO A 236 2.92 37.01 0.26
C PRO A 236 4.35 36.53 0.63
N ALA A 237 4.65 36.41 1.92
CA ALA A 237 5.94 35.91 2.42
C ALA A 237 5.95 34.41 2.72
N SER A 238 4.80 33.71 2.67
CA SER A 238 4.74 32.29 2.89
C SER A 238 5.09 31.55 1.60
N THR A 239 6.33 31.13 1.48
CA THR A 239 6.82 30.24 0.40
C THR A 239 6.55 28.76 0.70
N ALA A 240 5.65 28.45 1.60
CA ALA A 240 5.42 27.08 2.03
C ALA A 240 4.68 26.28 0.94
N SER A 241 5.43 25.88 -0.09
CA SER A 241 5.05 24.74 -0.89
C SER A 241 5.27 23.50 -0.04
N TYR A 242 4.24 22.68 0.13
CA TYR A 242 4.37 21.37 0.74
C TYR A 242 5.17 20.46 -0.18
N GLN A 243 6.05 19.62 0.40
CA GLN A 243 6.84 18.63 -0.31
C GLN A 243 6.71 17.30 0.41
N TYR A 244 6.51 16.25 -0.37
CA TYR A 244 6.60 14.86 0.03
C TYR A 244 7.66 14.17 -0.83
N ASP A 245 8.60 13.49 -0.23
CA ASP A 245 9.64 12.72 -0.90
C ASP A 245 9.38 11.23 -0.72
N LYS A 246 9.44 10.48 -1.81
CA LYS A 246 9.24 9.04 -1.79
C LYS A 246 10.19 8.36 -0.80
N HIS A 247 9.62 7.66 0.17
CA HIS A 247 10.36 6.90 1.17
C HIS A 247 10.77 5.52 0.65
N HIS A 248 9.79 4.76 0.15
CA HIS A 248 10.02 3.39 -0.29
C HIS A 248 10.37 3.33 -1.78
N LEU A 249 11.67 3.30 -2.07
CA LEU A 249 12.18 3.29 -3.45
C LEU A 249 12.08 1.90 -4.08
N VAL A 250 11.82 1.86 -5.38
CA VAL A 250 11.74 0.64 -6.18
C VAL A 250 13.15 0.08 -6.43
N PRO A 251 13.45 -1.16 -6.00
CA PRO A 251 14.72 -1.79 -6.29
C PRO A 251 14.96 -1.91 -7.80
N PHE A 252 16.17 -1.63 -8.25
CA PHE A 252 16.60 -1.60 -9.66
C PHE A 252 15.92 -0.57 -10.56
N GLY A 253 14.94 0.18 -10.05
CA GLY A 253 14.30 1.29 -10.74
C GLY A 253 14.76 2.65 -10.23
N GLU A 254 14.86 2.81 -8.92
CA GLU A 254 15.19 4.08 -8.26
C GLU A 254 16.44 4.00 -7.40
N PHE A 255 16.88 2.81 -7.04
CA PHE A 255 18.16 2.57 -6.36
C PHE A 255 18.69 1.18 -6.68
N VAL A 256 20.01 1.01 -6.51
CA VAL A 256 20.69 -0.26 -6.70
C VAL A 256 20.97 -0.89 -5.35
N PRO A 257 20.40 -2.08 -5.03
CA PRO A 257 20.77 -2.78 -3.80
C PRO A 257 22.30 -3.04 -3.73
N PRO A 258 22.92 -2.87 -2.55
CA PRO A 258 24.39 -2.87 -2.42
C PRO A 258 25.11 -4.10 -3.03
N LEU A 259 24.47 -5.27 -2.97
CA LEU A 259 25.03 -6.52 -3.51
C LEU A 259 24.94 -6.64 -5.03
N PHE A 260 24.22 -5.74 -5.71
CA PHE A 260 23.95 -5.81 -7.14
C PHE A 260 24.56 -4.67 -7.95
N GLN A 261 25.40 -3.83 -7.37
CA GLN A 261 26.07 -2.73 -8.08
C GLN A 261 26.92 -3.23 -9.26
N TRP A 262 27.53 -4.40 -9.15
CA TRP A 262 28.28 -5.03 -10.24
C TRP A 262 27.38 -5.35 -11.44
N PHE A 263 26.15 -5.82 -11.20
CA PHE A 263 25.17 -6.16 -12.24
C PHE A 263 24.71 -4.92 -13.01
N VAL A 264 24.41 -3.83 -12.31
CA VAL A 264 23.98 -2.57 -12.92
C VAL A 264 25.10 -1.95 -13.76
N ARG A 265 26.34 -1.98 -13.27
CA ARG A 265 27.52 -1.54 -14.06
C ARG A 265 27.69 -2.37 -15.33
N MET A 266 27.49 -3.69 -15.23
CA MET A 266 27.58 -4.60 -16.39
C MET A 266 26.47 -4.32 -17.41
N MET A 267 25.27 -4.00 -16.97
CA MET A 267 24.10 -3.72 -17.82
C MET A 267 24.02 -2.27 -18.32
N ASN A 268 24.94 -1.41 -17.89
CA ASN A 268 25.00 0.01 -18.25
C ASN A 268 23.65 0.74 -18.08
N ILE A 269 22.92 0.43 -17.01
CA ILE A 269 21.63 1.02 -16.73
C ILE A 269 21.88 2.41 -16.13
N PRO A 270 21.37 3.50 -16.73
CA PRO A 270 21.54 4.85 -16.20
C PRO A 270 20.58 5.06 -15.03
N LEU A 271 20.92 4.49 -13.87
CA LEU A 271 20.17 4.69 -12.63
C LEU A 271 20.87 5.77 -11.81
N GLY A 272 20.14 6.85 -11.52
CA GLY A 272 20.49 7.73 -10.42
C GLY A 272 20.04 7.10 -9.11
N ASP A 273 20.89 7.12 -8.08
CA ASP A 273 20.46 6.79 -6.74
C ASP A 273 19.57 7.94 -6.23
N PHE A 274 18.26 7.69 -6.14
CA PHE A 274 17.34 8.62 -5.49
C PHE A 274 17.55 8.59 -3.98
N THR A 275 17.40 9.76 -3.36
CA THR A 275 17.39 9.90 -1.91
C THR A 275 16.00 9.56 -1.37
N ARG A 276 15.95 8.88 -0.23
CA ARG A 276 14.71 8.52 0.44
C ARG A 276 14.22 9.66 1.31
N GLY A 277 12.90 9.91 1.28
CA GLY A 277 12.22 10.72 2.29
C GLY A 277 12.05 9.98 3.62
N ASP A 278 11.51 10.66 4.62
CA ASP A 278 11.13 10.05 5.90
C ASP A 278 9.89 9.16 5.75
N VAL A 279 9.76 8.14 6.62
CA VAL A 279 8.62 7.21 6.62
C VAL A 279 7.29 7.91 6.92
N ALA A 280 7.29 8.84 7.88
CA ALA A 280 6.10 9.56 8.31
C ALA A 280 6.30 11.04 8.06
N GLN A 281 5.97 11.47 6.86
CA GLN A 281 5.99 12.89 6.50
C GLN A 281 4.63 13.52 6.82
N PRO A 282 4.59 14.80 7.24
CA PRO A 282 3.35 15.48 7.53
C PRO A 282 2.41 15.50 6.32
N SER A 283 1.11 15.35 6.55
CA SER A 283 0.10 15.59 5.52
C SER A 283 0.03 17.09 5.20
N PHE A 284 -0.26 17.47 3.95
CA PHE A 284 -0.61 18.86 3.69
C PHE A 284 -2.07 19.11 4.02
N VAL A 285 -2.33 20.31 4.55
CA VAL A 285 -3.68 20.71 4.96
C VAL A 285 -4.27 21.62 3.90
N PHE A 286 -5.41 21.21 3.36
CA PHE A 286 -6.15 21.99 2.40
C PHE A 286 -7.65 21.87 2.64
N LYS A 287 -8.34 23.01 2.81
CA LYS A 287 -9.79 23.07 3.10
C LYS A 287 -10.27 22.19 4.25
N GLY A 288 -9.46 22.10 5.30
CA GLY A 288 -9.76 21.30 6.49
C GLY A 288 -9.39 19.82 6.37
N GLU A 289 -9.02 19.35 5.18
CA GLU A 289 -8.56 17.99 4.97
C GLU A 289 -7.06 17.86 5.18
N ARG A 290 -6.65 16.76 5.81
CA ARG A 290 -5.25 16.33 5.94
C ARG A 290 -4.98 15.29 4.88
N ILE A 291 -4.29 15.70 3.83
CA ILE A 291 -4.05 14.91 2.63
C ILE A 291 -2.65 14.30 2.70
N ALA A 292 -2.56 12.98 2.73
CA ALA A 292 -1.29 12.25 2.80
C ALA A 292 -0.95 11.64 1.43
N PRO A 293 0.06 12.17 0.73
CA PRO A 293 0.57 11.56 -0.48
C PRO A 293 1.31 10.26 -0.16
N ASN A 294 1.33 9.38 -1.14
CA ASN A 294 2.27 8.28 -1.29
C ASN A 294 2.55 8.07 -2.78
N ILE A 295 3.74 7.57 -3.13
CA ILE A 295 4.16 7.52 -4.52
C ILE A 295 4.31 6.07 -4.97
N CYS A 296 3.43 5.64 -5.89
CA CYS A 296 3.49 4.39 -6.64
C CYS A 296 3.60 3.16 -5.73
N TYR A 297 4.78 2.53 -5.69
CA TYR A 297 5.11 1.32 -4.96
C TYR A 297 4.88 1.41 -3.44
N GLU A 298 4.81 2.60 -2.86
CA GLU A 298 4.62 2.81 -1.42
C GLU A 298 3.29 2.27 -0.91
N ASP A 299 2.25 2.22 -1.73
CA ASP A 299 0.95 1.66 -1.32
C ASP A 299 0.99 0.13 -1.07
N LEU A 300 2.08 -0.56 -1.41
CA LEU A 300 2.29 -1.95 -1.01
C LEU A 300 2.58 -2.10 0.49
N PHE A 301 3.10 -1.05 1.15
CA PHE A 301 3.62 -1.09 2.52
C PHE A 301 2.63 -0.43 3.50
N GLY A 302 1.55 -1.13 3.82
CA GLY A 302 0.50 -0.62 4.70
C GLY A 302 1.00 -0.25 6.09
N GLU A 303 2.01 -0.96 6.61
CA GLU A 303 2.68 -0.69 7.87
C GLU A 303 3.48 0.62 7.86
N GLU A 304 4.03 1.03 6.71
CA GLU A 304 4.72 2.32 6.55
C GLU A 304 3.71 3.46 6.44
N LEU A 305 2.70 3.32 5.58
CA LEU A 305 1.62 4.32 5.46
C LEU A 305 0.90 4.56 6.79
N ALA A 306 0.72 3.51 7.57
CA ALA A 306 0.06 3.60 8.88
C ALA A 306 0.84 4.46 9.89
N ARG A 307 2.15 4.70 9.69
CA ARG A 307 2.93 5.59 10.58
C ARG A 307 2.36 7.01 10.67
N SER A 308 1.69 7.47 9.63
CA SER A 308 0.98 8.76 9.64
C SER A 308 -0.27 8.77 10.53
N PHE A 309 -0.67 7.63 11.08
CA PHE A 309 -1.84 7.46 11.95
C PHE A 309 -1.49 7.32 13.44
N THR A 310 -0.23 7.54 13.82
CA THR A 310 0.21 7.39 15.22
C THR A 310 -0.52 8.35 16.16
N GLU A 311 -0.88 9.54 15.67
CA GLU A 311 -1.67 10.53 16.40
C GLU A 311 -3.04 10.68 15.73
N PRO A 312 -4.14 10.15 16.31
CA PRO A 312 -5.47 10.15 15.68
C PRO A 312 -5.97 11.53 15.23
N ASP A 313 -5.72 12.57 16.03
CA ASP A 313 -6.14 13.94 15.73
C ASP A 313 -5.37 14.56 14.55
N LYS A 314 -4.18 14.06 14.26
CA LYS A 314 -3.35 14.46 13.12
C LYS A 314 -3.40 13.47 11.97
N ALA A 315 -4.07 12.35 12.14
CA ALA A 315 -4.17 11.30 11.12
C ALA A 315 -4.72 11.86 9.79
N PRO A 316 -4.24 11.35 8.65
CA PRO A 316 -4.78 11.72 7.35
C PRO A 316 -6.29 11.52 7.27
N THR A 317 -6.97 12.41 6.56
CA THR A 317 -8.41 12.30 6.25
C THR A 317 -8.65 11.82 4.83
N LEU A 318 -7.66 12.05 3.97
CA LEU A 318 -7.58 11.57 2.58
C LEU A 318 -6.18 11.07 2.29
N MET A 319 -6.06 10.01 1.51
CA MET A 319 -4.79 9.53 0.96
C MET A 319 -4.74 9.77 -0.55
N VAL A 320 -3.56 10.03 -1.08
CA VAL A 320 -3.36 10.25 -2.51
C VAL A 320 -2.17 9.41 -3.00
N ASN A 321 -2.41 8.49 -3.93
CA ASN A 321 -1.35 7.74 -4.59
C ASN A 321 -1.07 8.33 -5.99
N LEU A 322 0.14 8.83 -6.18
CA LEU A 322 0.66 9.27 -7.47
C LEU A 322 1.44 8.11 -8.08
N SER A 323 1.04 7.59 -9.24
CA SER A 323 1.65 6.36 -9.75
C SER A 323 1.99 6.41 -11.25
N ASN A 324 3.04 5.67 -11.60
CA ASN A 324 3.39 5.41 -12.99
C ASN A 324 3.76 3.94 -13.17
N ILE A 325 2.81 3.13 -13.64
CA ILE A 325 3.00 1.70 -13.87
C ILE A 325 3.20 1.35 -15.35
N ALA A 326 3.63 2.31 -16.16
CA ALA A 326 3.84 2.12 -17.59
C ALA A 326 4.86 0.99 -17.94
N TRP A 327 5.73 0.64 -16.97
CA TRP A 327 6.68 -0.48 -17.08
C TRP A 327 6.01 -1.83 -17.31
N PHE A 328 4.79 -2.01 -16.85
CA PHE A 328 4.06 -3.29 -16.93
C PHE A 328 3.18 -3.40 -18.16
N GLY A 329 3.05 -2.32 -18.96
CA GLY A 329 2.13 -2.27 -20.09
C GLY A 329 0.67 -2.47 -19.67
N ASP A 330 -0.19 -2.82 -20.62
CA ASP A 330 -1.60 -3.14 -20.35
C ASP A 330 -1.74 -4.61 -19.93
N THR A 331 -1.50 -4.87 -18.66
CA THR A 331 -1.49 -6.22 -18.08
C THR A 331 -2.30 -6.28 -16.79
N VAL A 332 -2.46 -7.47 -16.24
CA VAL A 332 -3.09 -7.72 -14.93
C VAL A 332 -2.47 -6.91 -13.77
N ALA A 333 -1.24 -6.43 -13.93
CA ALA A 333 -0.57 -5.60 -12.94
C ALA A 333 -1.34 -4.32 -12.62
N ILE A 334 -2.08 -3.76 -13.59
CA ILE A 334 -2.92 -2.57 -13.40
C ILE A 334 -4.00 -2.83 -12.34
N ASP A 335 -4.75 -3.93 -12.50
CA ASP A 335 -5.82 -4.28 -11.57
C ASP A 335 -5.27 -4.76 -10.21
N GLN A 336 -4.15 -5.49 -10.21
CA GLN A 336 -3.48 -5.90 -8.97
C GLN A 336 -3.05 -4.68 -8.16
N HIS A 337 -2.45 -3.66 -8.79
CA HIS A 337 -2.04 -2.45 -8.11
C HIS A 337 -3.26 -1.63 -7.62
N LEU A 338 -4.36 -1.62 -8.37
CA LEU A 338 -5.62 -1.03 -7.90
C LEU A 338 -6.15 -1.77 -6.65
N HIS A 339 -6.10 -3.11 -6.63
CA HIS A 339 -6.51 -3.90 -5.46
C HIS A 339 -5.64 -3.61 -4.22
N ILE A 340 -4.35 -3.33 -4.41
CA ILE A 340 -3.46 -2.91 -3.33
C ILE A 340 -3.93 -1.58 -2.74
N SER A 341 -4.16 -0.55 -3.57
CA SER A 341 -4.67 0.74 -3.10
C SER A 341 -6.05 0.62 -2.42
N ARG A 342 -6.93 -0.25 -2.94
CA ARG A 342 -8.22 -0.58 -2.31
C ARG A 342 -8.05 -1.17 -0.91
N MET A 343 -7.09 -2.08 -0.77
CA MET A 343 -6.75 -2.69 0.52
C MET A 343 -6.25 -1.63 1.51
N ARG A 344 -5.40 -0.69 1.06
CA ARG A 344 -4.93 0.43 1.91
C ARG A 344 -6.08 1.30 2.39
N ALA A 345 -7.00 1.66 1.50
CA ALA A 345 -8.18 2.44 1.86
C ALA A 345 -9.01 1.73 2.95
N LEU A 346 -9.21 0.43 2.79
CA LEU A 346 -9.98 -0.41 3.72
C LEU A 346 -9.26 -0.59 5.07
N GLU A 347 -7.98 -0.89 5.08
CA GLU A 347 -7.18 -1.09 6.29
C GLU A 347 -7.07 0.16 7.14
N LEU A 348 -6.87 1.31 6.50
CA LEU A 348 -6.66 2.58 7.18
C LEU A 348 -7.96 3.37 7.39
N GLY A 349 -9.07 2.91 6.79
CA GLY A 349 -10.38 3.56 6.90
C GLY A 349 -10.42 4.97 6.31
N ARG A 350 -9.66 5.23 5.24
CA ARG A 350 -9.56 6.53 4.58
C ARG A 350 -9.73 6.39 3.06
N PRO A 351 -10.42 7.33 2.41
CA PRO A 351 -10.49 7.35 0.95
C PRO A 351 -9.10 7.47 0.33
N MET A 352 -8.92 6.85 -0.84
CA MET A 352 -7.69 6.92 -1.63
C MET A 352 -7.99 7.50 -3.01
N LEU A 353 -7.36 8.64 -3.31
CA LEU A 353 -7.31 9.23 -4.65
C LEU A 353 -6.11 8.65 -5.39
N ARG A 354 -6.33 8.11 -6.56
CA ARG A 354 -5.27 7.47 -7.33
C ARG A 354 -5.11 8.13 -8.70
N ALA A 355 -4.04 8.91 -8.87
CA ALA A 355 -3.66 9.52 -10.14
C ALA A 355 -2.55 8.68 -10.79
N THR A 356 -2.82 8.09 -11.97
CA THR A 356 -1.87 7.21 -12.64
C THR A 356 -1.57 7.69 -14.05
N ASN A 357 -0.35 7.46 -14.55
CA ASN A 357 -0.01 7.82 -15.93
C ASN A 357 -0.74 6.94 -16.96
N THR A 358 -0.61 5.62 -16.88
CA THR A 358 -1.19 4.65 -17.81
C THR A 358 -2.12 3.64 -17.16
N GLY A 359 -2.15 3.60 -15.82
CA GLY A 359 -2.85 2.60 -15.03
C GLY A 359 -4.31 2.93 -14.76
N ALA A 360 -4.81 2.47 -13.61
CA ALA A 360 -6.17 2.73 -13.16
C ALA A 360 -6.23 4.02 -12.33
N THR A 361 -6.50 5.14 -12.96
CA THR A 361 -6.87 6.38 -12.26
C THR A 361 -8.26 6.19 -11.67
N ALA A 362 -8.38 6.33 -10.34
CA ALA A 362 -9.60 5.96 -9.63
C ALA A 362 -9.77 6.75 -8.32
N ILE A 363 -11.01 6.80 -7.85
CA ILE A 363 -11.38 7.24 -6.51
C ILE A 363 -11.91 6.02 -5.76
N ILE A 364 -11.34 5.77 -4.59
CA ILE A 364 -11.64 4.64 -3.74
C ILE A 364 -12.16 5.19 -2.41
N ASN A 365 -13.33 4.74 -1.97
CA ASN A 365 -13.88 5.15 -0.67
C ASN A 365 -13.18 4.43 0.49
N ALA A 366 -13.46 4.84 1.72
CA ALA A 366 -12.87 4.25 2.94
C ALA A 366 -13.22 2.76 3.13
N GLN A 367 -14.22 2.24 2.42
CA GLN A 367 -14.61 0.83 2.40
C GLN A 367 -13.86 0.01 1.31
N GLY A 368 -12.86 0.61 0.64
CA GLY A 368 -12.09 -0.04 -0.42
C GLY A 368 -12.85 -0.24 -1.73
N GLN A 369 -14.00 0.43 -1.91
CA GLN A 369 -14.80 0.33 -3.14
C GLN A 369 -14.38 1.42 -4.12
N VAL A 370 -14.20 1.05 -5.38
CA VAL A 370 -13.94 2.00 -6.47
C VAL A 370 -15.25 2.69 -6.83
N THR A 371 -15.33 3.99 -6.54
CA THR A 371 -16.51 4.80 -6.85
C THR A 371 -16.45 5.41 -8.25
N HIS A 372 -15.25 5.77 -8.70
CA HIS A 372 -15.00 6.35 -10.02
C HIS A 372 -13.69 5.77 -10.59
N ARG A 373 -13.66 5.51 -11.88
CA ARG A 373 -12.46 4.99 -12.56
C ARG A 373 -12.41 5.47 -14.02
N LEU A 374 -11.22 5.86 -14.48
CA LEU A 374 -10.93 6.01 -15.91
C LEU A 374 -10.53 4.66 -16.53
N PRO A 375 -10.80 4.45 -17.83
CA PRO A 375 -10.18 3.36 -18.56
C PRO A 375 -8.66 3.47 -18.52
N SER A 376 -7.97 2.34 -18.47
CA SER A 376 -6.50 2.30 -18.56
C SER A 376 -6.03 2.67 -19.97
N ALA A 377 -4.78 3.12 -20.08
CA ALA A 377 -4.11 3.43 -21.34
C ALA A 377 -4.84 4.47 -22.22
N VAL A 378 -5.58 5.39 -21.62
CA VAL A 378 -6.16 6.56 -22.29
C VAL A 378 -5.68 7.85 -21.62
N GLN A 379 -5.57 8.94 -22.39
CA GLN A 379 -5.37 10.27 -21.81
C GLN A 379 -6.71 10.80 -21.32
N GLY A 380 -6.76 11.36 -20.09
CA GLY A 380 -8.00 11.87 -19.54
C GLY A 380 -7.86 12.54 -18.17
N ALA A 381 -8.98 13.01 -17.67
CA ALA A 381 -9.12 13.59 -16.35
C ALA A 381 -10.37 13.01 -15.66
N LEU A 382 -10.25 12.60 -14.42
CA LEU A 382 -11.33 12.08 -13.60
C LEU A 382 -11.71 13.15 -12.57
N THR A 383 -12.91 13.72 -12.71
CA THR A 383 -13.40 14.75 -11.80
C THR A 383 -14.56 14.22 -10.96
N ALA A 384 -14.50 14.43 -9.64
CA ALA A 384 -15.58 14.07 -8.72
C ALA A 384 -15.49 14.87 -7.41
N GLU A 385 -16.52 14.75 -6.59
CA GLU A 385 -16.54 15.23 -5.21
C GLU A 385 -16.14 14.12 -4.26
N VAL A 386 -15.25 14.42 -3.30
CA VAL A 386 -14.74 13.46 -2.33
C VAL A 386 -14.85 14.03 -0.92
N TYR A 387 -15.33 13.19 -0.01
CA TYR A 387 -15.41 13.50 1.41
C TYR A 387 -14.23 12.87 2.14
N GLY A 388 -13.48 13.65 2.90
CA GLY A 388 -12.50 13.10 3.84
C GLY A 388 -13.18 12.37 4.99
N VAL A 389 -12.45 11.50 5.67
CA VAL A 389 -12.92 10.79 6.85
C VAL A 389 -12.08 11.21 8.06
N HIS A 390 -12.74 11.84 9.02
CA HIS A 390 -12.16 12.36 10.26
C HIS A 390 -12.42 11.42 11.44
N GLY A 391 -11.80 11.70 12.60
CA GLY A 391 -12.05 11.01 13.84
C GLY A 391 -11.35 9.65 13.92
N ALA A 392 -12.04 8.64 14.46
CA ALA A 392 -11.46 7.36 14.79
C ALA A 392 -10.69 6.69 13.65
N ILE A 393 -9.60 6.08 13.99
CA ILE A 393 -8.76 5.26 13.11
C ILE A 393 -9.10 3.78 13.31
N THR A 394 -8.84 2.96 12.31
CA THR A 394 -9.12 1.52 12.38
C THR A 394 -8.26 0.83 13.45
N PRO A 395 -8.72 -0.30 14.04
CA PRO A 395 -7.89 -1.08 14.95
C PRO A 395 -6.54 -1.49 14.32
N TYR A 396 -6.52 -1.83 13.02
CA TYR A 396 -5.28 -2.09 12.30
C TYR A 396 -4.34 -0.89 12.34
N ALA A 397 -4.82 0.30 11.98
CA ALA A 397 -4.01 1.52 12.02
C ALA A 397 -3.50 1.82 13.44
N GLN A 398 -4.31 1.56 14.49
CA GLN A 398 -3.91 1.78 15.89
C GLN A 398 -2.70 0.95 16.30
N TRP A 399 -2.72 -0.36 16.05
CA TRP A 399 -1.63 -1.20 16.51
C TRP A 399 -0.44 -1.19 15.54
N VAL A 400 -0.67 -1.15 14.21
CA VAL A 400 0.42 -1.23 13.25
C VAL A 400 1.23 0.07 13.16
N SER A 401 0.60 1.23 13.37
CA SER A 401 1.32 2.52 13.37
C SER A 401 2.39 2.60 14.46
N VAL A 402 2.19 1.92 15.59
CA VAL A 402 3.12 1.92 16.73
C VAL A 402 4.06 0.71 16.69
N LEU A 403 3.49 -0.49 16.48
CA LEU A 403 4.20 -1.75 16.65
C LEU A 403 4.67 -2.38 15.33
N GLY A 404 4.28 -1.83 14.18
CA GLY A 404 4.55 -2.45 12.88
C GLY A 404 3.96 -3.86 12.80
N LEU A 405 4.62 -4.76 12.10
CA LEU A 405 4.17 -6.15 11.92
C LEU A 405 4.59 -7.09 13.06
N TRP A 406 5.28 -6.60 14.10
CA TRP A 406 5.78 -7.43 15.21
C TRP A 406 4.70 -8.21 15.96
N PRO A 407 3.49 -7.68 16.21
CA PRO A 407 2.42 -8.46 16.86
C PRO A 407 2.02 -9.70 16.06
N LEU A 408 1.89 -9.59 14.73
CA LEU A 408 1.56 -10.74 13.88
C LEU A 408 2.71 -11.75 13.83
N ALA A 409 3.94 -11.27 13.68
CA ALA A 409 5.13 -12.13 13.69
C ALA A 409 5.29 -12.86 15.04
N GLY A 410 5.12 -12.15 16.15
CA GLY A 410 5.19 -12.72 17.51
C GLY A 410 4.11 -13.76 17.76
N LEU A 411 2.86 -13.49 17.35
CA LEU A 411 1.76 -14.44 17.44
C LEU A 411 2.02 -15.71 16.62
N ALA A 412 2.56 -15.55 15.41
CA ALA A 412 2.91 -16.68 14.54
C ALA A 412 4.01 -17.55 15.17
N VAL A 413 5.08 -16.92 15.69
CA VAL A 413 6.16 -17.66 16.38
C VAL A 413 5.62 -18.37 17.63
N LEU A 414 4.82 -17.70 18.45
CA LEU A 414 4.22 -18.30 19.63
C LEU A 414 3.34 -19.51 19.26
N THR A 415 2.54 -19.39 18.20
CA THR A 415 1.72 -20.48 17.66
C THR A 415 2.58 -21.69 17.29
N LEU A 416 3.70 -21.48 16.59
CA LEU A 416 4.62 -22.56 16.23
C LEU A 416 5.25 -23.22 17.46
N LEU A 417 5.63 -22.45 18.47
CA LEU A 417 6.19 -22.99 19.72
C LEU A 417 5.16 -23.85 20.47
N ILE A 418 3.91 -23.39 20.57
CA ILE A 418 2.82 -24.16 21.21
C ILE A 418 2.58 -25.48 20.46
N VAL A 419 2.47 -25.42 19.11
CA VAL A 419 2.26 -26.63 18.32
C VAL A 419 3.43 -27.59 18.41
N ALA A 420 4.67 -27.09 18.40
CA ALA A 420 5.87 -27.92 18.59
C ALA A 420 5.90 -28.59 19.96
N ALA A 421 5.53 -27.88 21.03
CA ALA A 421 5.40 -28.43 22.38
C ALA A 421 4.34 -29.54 22.47
N MET A 422 3.16 -29.32 21.86
CA MET A 422 2.11 -30.35 21.77
C MET A 422 2.60 -31.60 21.01
N ALA A 423 3.31 -31.39 19.91
CA ALA A 423 3.90 -32.48 19.13
C ALA A 423 4.92 -33.28 19.94
N HIS A 424 5.76 -32.61 20.71
CA HIS A 424 6.75 -33.24 21.59
C HIS A 424 6.11 -34.07 22.69
N ALA A 425 5.11 -33.49 23.40
CA ALA A 425 4.36 -34.19 24.44
C ALA A 425 3.67 -35.47 23.93
N SER A 426 3.04 -35.39 22.74
CA SER A 426 2.39 -36.55 22.11
C SER A 426 3.37 -37.72 21.81
N ARG A 427 4.60 -37.39 21.38
CA ARG A 427 5.63 -38.43 21.10
C ARG A 427 6.12 -39.11 22.39
N HIS A 428 6.26 -38.37 23.48
CA HIS A 428 6.71 -38.91 24.76
C HIS A 428 5.62 -39.75 25.44
N GLY A 429 4.35 -39.37 25.32
CA GLY A 429 3.20 -40.14 25.80
C GLY A 429 3.14 -41.52 25.12
N GLN A 430 3.30 -41.59 23.80
CA GLN A 430 3.28 -42.87 23.06
C GLN A 430 4.45 -43.80 23.43
N ARG A 431 5.64 -43.27 23.77
CA ARG A 431 6.80 -44.09 24.19
C ARG A 431 6.65 -44.66 25.61
N ARG A 432 5.82 -44.06 26.48
CA ARG A 432 5.57 -44.55 27.86
C ARG A 432 4.54 -45.65 27.93
N PHE A 433 3.69 -45.82 26.95
CA PHE A 433 2.59 -46.78 26.89
C PHE A 433 2.68 -47.71 25.66
N GLY A 434 3.81 -47.79 25.00
CA GLY A 434 4.12 -48.80 24.00
C GLY A 434 4.44 -50.14 24.67
N PRO A 435 4.11 -51.27 24.01
CA PRO A 435 4.23 -52.62 24.54
C PRO A 435 5.64 -53.01 24.97
#